data_d8e9136122699dc04e42f6f82ce46ffe
#
_entry.id   d8e9136122699dc04e42f6f82ce46ffe
#
_cell.length_a   1.000
_cell.length_b   1.000
_cell.length_c   1.000
_cell.angle_alpha   90.00
_cell.angle_beta   90.00
_cell.angle_gamma   90.00
#
_symmetry.space_group_name_H-M   'P 1'
#
loop_
_entity.id
_entity.type
_entity.pdbx_description
1 polymer ?
#
loop_
_entity_poly.entity_id
_entity_poly.type
_entity_poly.pdbx_seq_one_letter_code
_entity_poly.pdbx_strand_id
1 'polypeptide(L)'
;MTLVFFMGLFAMVAGLVHTGVIGALGSVAESAFGDNWFGAATALLFGSAVFGAFVDNIPYTATMTPVVEGMAAQAADAETGRALWWAFALGACFSGNGTAIAASANVVAIGIAQRAGHPISFWRFTRYGIVVTLLSTILAWVYVWVRYF
;
A
#
# COMPACT_ATOMS: atom_id res chain seq x y z
N MET A 1 20.10 -11.40 9.42
CA MET A 1 19.54 -11.39 8.04
C MET A 1 18.55 -10.25 7.83
N THR A 2 17.55 -10.06 8.68
CA THR A 2 16.47 -9.04 8.52
C THR A 2 17.01 -7.60 8.48
N LEU A 3 17.95 -7.23 9.35
CA LEU A 3 18.51 -5.87 9.37
C LEU A 3 19.23 -5.51 8.06
N VAL A 4 20.04 -6.45 7.52
CA VAL A 4 20.77 -6.25 6.27
C VAL A 4 19.78 -6.08 5.09
N PHE A 5 18.67 -6.84 5.10
CA PHE A 5 17.61 -6.69 4.13
C PHE A 5 17.00 -5.26 4.18
N PHE A 6 16.64 -4.77 5.36
CA PHE A 6 16.10 -3.41 5.49
C PHE A 6 17.11 -2.32 5.13
N MET A 7 18.39 -2.49 5.49
CA MET A 7 19.45 -1.55 5.07
C MET A 7 19.54 -1.47 3.54
N GLY A 8 19.51 -2.61 2.85
CA GLY A 8 19.51 -2.66 1.39
C GLY A 8 18.25 -2.03 0.79
N LEU A 9 17.08 -2.30 1.37
CA LEU A 9 15.81 -1.71 0.96
C LEU A 9 15.84 -0.18 1.05
N PHE A 10 16.22 0.37 2.21
CA PHE A 10 16.28 1.82 2.39
C PHE A 10 17.35 2.49 1.50
N ALA A 11 18.48 1.81 1.24
CA ALA A 11 19.47 2.30 0.29
C ALA A 11 18.90 2.37 -1.14
N MET A 12 18.10 1.37 -1.57
CA MET A 12 17.42 1.41 -2.87
C MET A 12 16.39 2.53 -2.95
N VAL A 13 15.58 2.73 -1.89
CA VAL A 13 14.61 3.83 -1.83
C VAL A 13 15.31 5.18 -1.89
N ALA A 14 16.41 5.36 -1.16
CA ALA A 14 17.24 6.58 -1.24
C ALA A 14 17.77 6.80 -2.66
N GLY A 15 18.19 5.74 -3.36
CA GLY A 15 18.60 5.79 -4.76
C GLY A 15 17.47 6.29 -5.67
N LEU A 16 16.25 5.82 -5.50
CA LEU A 16 15.08 6.26 -6.26
C LEU A 16 14.74 7.73 -6.00
N VAL A 17 14.89 8.20 -4.78
CA VAL A 17 14.74 9.63 -4.43
C VAL A 17 15.82 10.46 -5.13
N HIS A 18 17.09 10.06 -5.01
CA HIS A 18 18.22 10.79 -5.60
C HIS A 18 18.19 10.83 -7.14
N THR A 19 17.69 9.78 -7.79
CA THR A 19 17.58 9.73 -9.26
C THR A 19 16.38 10.50 -9.81
N GLY A 20 15.55 11.09 -8.95
CA GLY A 20 14.37 11.86 -9.35
C GLY A 20 13.17 11.02 -9.79
N VAL A 21 13.24 9.69 -9.70
CA VAL A 21 12.13 8.79 -10.06
C VAL A 21 10.90 9.08 -9.21
N ILE A 22 11.09 9.33 -7.92
CA ILE A 22 9.98 9.66 -7.00
C ILE A 22 9.33 11.00 -7.42
N GLY A 23 10.13 12.01 -7.78
CA GLY A 23 9.63 13.30 -8.28
C GLY A 23 8.84 13.13 -9.59
N ALA A 24 9.33 12.30 -10.51
CA ALA A 24 8.62 11.99 -11.75
C ALA A 24 7.27 11.28 -11.49
N LEU A 25 7.19 10.35 -10.54
CA LEU A 25 5.94 9.72 -10.14
C LEU A 25 4.96 10.74 -9.52
N GLY A 26 5.46 11.66 -8.70
CA GLY A 26 4.67 12.77 -8.15
C GLY A 26 4.08 13.65 -9.24
N SER A 27 4.89 14.07 -10.23
CA SER A 27 4.42 14.90 -11.34
C SER A 27 3.42 14.19 -12.27
N VAL A 28 3.57 12.88 -12.46
CA VAL A 28 2.57 12.07 -13.18
C VAL A 28 1.25 12.02 -12.42
N ALA A 29 1.30 11.84 -11.11
CA ALA A 29 0.10 11.87 -10.27
C ALA A 29 -0.59 13.25 -10.32
N GLU A 30 0.18 14.34 -10.23
CA GLU A 30 -0.33 15.70 -10.36
C GLU A 30 -1.00 15.94 -11.73
N SER A 31 -0.33 15.55 -12.83
CA SER A 31 -0.89 15.68 -14.17
C SER A 31 -2.15 14.84 -14.41
N ALA A 32 -2.25 13.70 -13.72
CA ALA A 32 -3.39 12.77 -13.85
C ALA A 32 -4.62 13.22 -13.05
N PHE A 33 -4.42 13.78 -11.87
CA PHE A 33 -5.51 14.10 -10.94
C PHE A 33 -5.77 15.59 -10.80
N GLY A 34 -4.77 16.47 -11.01
CA GLY A 34 -4.89 17.91 -10.84
C GLY A 34 -5.52 18.24 -9.46
N ASP A 35 -6.59 19.02 -9.46
CA ASP A 35 -7.32 19.38 -8.23
C ASP A 35 -8.31 18.30 -7.76
N ASN A 36 -8.37 17.14 -8.44
CA ASN A 36 -9.28 16.05 -8.04
C ASN A 36 -8.66 15.20 -6.92
N TRP A 37 -8.60 15.77 -5.72
CA TRP A 37 -8.01 15.12 -4.54
C TRP A 37 -8.73 13.85 -4.11
N PHE A 38 -10.04 13.78 -4.31
CA PHE A 38 -10.81 12.55 -4.08
C PHE A 38 -10.39 11.43 -5.05
N GLY A 39 -10.18 11.77 -6.32
CA GLY A 39 -9.66 10.83 -7.33
C GLY A 39 -8.26 10.33 -6.95
N ALA A 40 -7.38 11.23 -6.50
CA ALA A 40 -6.04 10.90 -6.04
C ALA A 40 -6.07 9.97 -4.81
N ALA A 41 -6.89 10.27 -3.81
CA ALA A 41 -7.07 9.43 -2.63
C ALA A 41 -7.61 8.04 -3.00
N THR A 42 -8.59 7.99 -3.91
CA THR A 42 -9.15 6.73 -4.41
C THR A 42 -8.09 5.89 -5.13
N ALA A 43 -7.30 6.52 -6.01
CA ALA A 43 -6.22 5.84 -6.73
C ALA A 43 -5.12 5.34 -5.79
N LEU A 44 -4.74 6.12 -4.77
CA LEU A 44 -3.80 5.69 -3.74
C LEU A 44 -4.33 4.49 -2.96
N LEU A 45 -5.59 4.51 -2.55
CA LEU A 45 -6.20 3.43 -1.77
C LEU A 45 -6.25 2.11 -2.57
N PHE A 46 -6.89 2.13 -3.74
CA PHE A 46 -7.05 0.93 -4.56
C PHE A 46 -5.75 0.50 -5.23
N GLY A 47 -4.94 1.46 -5.69
CA GLY A 47 -3.61 1.17 -6.22
C GLY A 47 -2.74 0.49 -5.18
N SER A 48 -2.69 1.01 -3.95
CA SER A 48 -1.94 0.40 -2.86
C SER A 48 -2.47 -1.00 -2.50
N ALA A 49 -3.78 -1.20 -2.50
CA ALA A 49 -4.39 -2.49 -2.23
C ALA A 49 -4.01 -3.54 -3.30
N VAL A 50 -3.95 -3.14 -4.57
CA VAL A 50 -3.56 -4.03 -5.67
C VAL A 50 -2.06 -4.30 -5.67
N PHE A 51 -1.23 -3.26 -5.70
CA PHE A 51 0.23 -3.44 -5.81
C PHE A 51 0.83 -4.09 -4.56
N GLY A 52 0.38 -3.70 -3.37
CA GLY A 52 0.83 -4.28 -2.12
C GLY A 52 0.41 -5.75 -1.93
N ALA A 53 -0.60 -6.24 -2.68
CA ALA A 53 -0.97 -7.66 -2.66
C ALA A 53 0.06 -8.57 -3.36
N PHE A 54 0.94 -8.02 -4.18
CA PHE A 54 2.00 -8.75 -4.89
C PHE A 54 3.40 -8.51 -4.29
N VAL A 55 3.56 -7.41 -3.58
CA VAL A 55 4.82 -7.03 -2.93
C VAL A 55 4.55 -6.93 -1.44
N ASP A 56 5.47 -7.41 -0.60
CA ASP A 56 5.35 -7.25 0.85
C ASP A 56 5.06 -5.77 1.19
N ASN A 57 4.12 -5.53 2.08
CA ASN A 57 3.62 -4.20 2.42
C ASN A 57 4.70 -3.27 3.02
N ILE A 58 5.74 -3.82 3.65
CA ILE A 58 6.83 -3.02 4.24
C ILE A 58 7.67 -2.34 3.15
N PRO A 59 8.27 -3.06 2.17
CA PRO A 59 9.00 -2.42 1.07
C PRO A 59 8.11 -1.52 0.22
N TYR A 60 6.86 -1.92 -0.02
CA TYR A 60 5.92 -1.08 -0.74
C TYR A 60 5.69 0.27 -0.03
N THR A 61 5.40 0.24 1.27
CA THR A 61 5.17 1.44 2.06
C THR A 61 6.42 2.33 2.08
N ALA A 62 7.60 1.76 2.30
CA ALA A 62 8.84 2.53 2.32
C ALA A 62 9.11 3.24 0.99
N THR A 63 8.81 2.60 -0.15
CA THR A 63 9.01 3.18 -1.48
C THR A 63 8.00 4.27 -1.81
N MET A 64 6.73 4.06 -1.42
CA MET A 64 5.65 5.00 -1.75
C MET A 64 5.54 6.19 -0.80
N THR A 65 6.08 6.11 0.41
CA THR A 65 6.03 7.21 1.41
C THR A 65 6.48 8.55 0.84
N PRO A 66 7.65 8.68 0.16
CA PRO A 66 8.07 9.96 -0.41
C PRO A 66 7.14 10.48 -1.52
N VAL A 67 6.49 9.59 -2.27
CA VAL A 67 5.51 9.98 -3.31
C VAL A 67 4.29 10.60 -2.65
N VAL A 68 3.74 9.93 -1.63
CA VAL A 68 2.56 10.42 -0.89
C VAL A 68 2.88 11.71 -0.15
N GLU A 69 4.09 11.85 0.40
CA GLU A 69 4.56 13.08 1.03
C GLU A 69 4.55 14.25 0.03
N GLY A 70 5.10 14.05 -1.17
CA GLY A 70 5.07 15.05 -2.23
C GLY A 70 3.66 15.45 -2.65
N MET A 71 2.74 14.49 -2.77
CA MET A 71 1.34 14.76 -3.06
C MET A 71 0.64 15.51 -1.93
N ALA A 72 0.85 15.10 -0.68
CA ALA A 72 0.25 15.72 0.49
C ALA A 72 0.76 17.16 0.73
N ALA A 73 2.02 17.45 0.37
CA ALA A 73 2.59 18.80 0.43
C ALA A 73 1.96 19.77 -0.57
N GLN A 74 1.38 19.26 -1.66
CA GLN A 74 0.69 20.04 -2.69
C GLN A 74 -0.82 20.11 -2.47
N ALA A 75 -1.36 19.38 -1.47
CA ALA A 75 -2.78 19.33 -1.19
C ALA A 75 -3.35 20.72 -0.86
N ALA A 76 -4.61 20.95 -1.23
CA ALA A 76 -5.27 22.23 -1.05
C ALA A 76 -5.31 22.70 0.41
N ASP A 77 -5.38 21.75 1.35
CA ASP A 77 -5.40 22.00 2.79
C ASP A 77 -4.88 20.78 3.58
N ALA A 78 -4.70 20.96 4.89
CA ALA A 78 -4.16 19.92 5.78
C ALA A 78 -5.09 18.71 5.93
N GLU A 79 -6.42 18.87 5.76
CA GLU A 79 -7.38 17.75 5.82
C GLU A 79 -7.26 16.88 4.58
N THR A 80 -7.17 17.48 3.41
CA THR A 80 -6.92 16.78 2.14
C THR A 80 -5.58 16.02 2.17
N GLY A 81 -4.52 16.66 2.68
CA GLY A 81 -3.24 15.98 2.88
C GLY A 81 -3.35 14.76 3.80
N ARG A 82 -4.12 14.87 4.89
CA ARG A 82 -4.40 13.73 5.79
C ARG A 82 -5.22 12.64 5.10
N ALA A 83 -6.17 13.01 4.24
CA ALA A 83 -6.95 12.04 3.47
C ALA A 83 -6.06 11.17 2.57
N LEU A 84 -5.08 11.77 1.88
CA LEU A 84 -4.11 11.05 1.06
C LEU A 84 -3.29 10.05 1.89
N TRP A 85 -2.81 10.47 3.07
CA TRP A 85 -2.07 9.60 3.98
C TRP A 85 -2.91 8.43 4.49
N TRP A 86 -4.17 8.68 4.89
CA TRP A 86 -5.07 7.62 5.32
C TRP A 86 -5.46 6.67 4.18
N ALA A 87 -5.74 7.20 2.99
CA ALA A 87 -6.02 6.37 1.83
C ALA A 87 -4.86 5.44 1.50
N PHE A 88 -3.64 5.97 1.47
CA PHE A 88 -2.43 5.18 1.27
C PHE A 88 -2.22 4.13 2.36
N ALA A 89 -2.26 4.53 3.64
CA ALA A 89 -2.00 3.65 4.76
C ALA A 89 -3.00 2.49 4.83
N LEU A 90 -4.29 2.78 4.64
CA LEU A 90 -5.35 1.75 4.63
C LEU A 90 -5.19 0.80 3.44
N GLY A 91 -4.92 1.33 2.23
CA GLY A 91 -4.68 0.51 1.05
C GLY A 91 -3.47 -0.40 1.21
N ALA A 92 -2.34 0.14 1.66
CA ALA A 92 -1.12 -0.62 1.91
C ALA A 92 -1.30 -1.67 3.02
N CYS A 93 -2.04 -1.33 4.08
CA CYS A 93 -2.31 -2.26 5.17
C CYS A 93 -3.20 -3.44 4.72
N PHE A 94 -4.30 -3.16 4.04
CA PHE A 94 -5.26 -4.20 3.62
C PHE A 94 -4.74 -5.05 2.47
N SER A 95 -3.82 -4.54 1.65
CA SER A 95 -3.14 -5.31 0.61
C SER A 95 -2.48 -6.59 1.15
N GLY A 96 -1.96 -6.52 2.38
CA GLY A 96 -1.32 -7.65 3.06
C GLY A 96 -2.22 -8.88 3.23
N ASN A 97 -3.53 -8.72 3.16
CA ASN A 97 -4.48 -9.83 3.21
C ASN A 97 -4.71 -10.49 1.84
N GLY A 98 -4.32 -9.85 0.74
CA GLY A 98 -4.69 -10.25 -0.63
C GLY A 98 -4.08 -11.57 -1.09
N THR A 99 -2.82 -11.82 -0.77
CA THR A 99 -2.12 -13.05 -1.16
C THR A 99 -1.31 -13.64 -0.01
N ALA A 100 -0.92 -14.90 -0.16
CA ALA A 100 -0.09 -15.58 0.85
C ALA A 100 1.29 -14.94 1.02
N ILE A 101 1.79 -14.21 0.02
CA ILE A 101 3.11 -13.57 0.02
C ILE A 101 3.06 -12.06 0.26
N ALA A 102 1.87 -11.48 0.31
CA ALA A 102 1.67 -10.03 0.50
C ALA A 102 2.11 -9.51 1.88
N ALA A 103 2.26 -10.40 2.85
CA ALA A 103 2.81 -10.08 4.16
C ALA A 103 3.61 -11.26 4.71
N SER A 104 4.75 -10.98 5.32
CA SER A 104 5.58 -11.99 5.98
C SER A 104 4.84 -12.77 7.07
N ALA A 105 3.87 -12.13 7.75
CA ALA A 105 3.00 -12.77 8.74
C ALA A 105 2.17 -13.91 8.15
N ASN A 106 1.70 -13.80 6.90
CA ASN A 106 0.94 -14.85 6.22
C ASN A 106 1.80 -16.08 5.99
N VAL A 107 3.04 -15.88 5.54
CA VAL A 107 3.99 -16.97 5.30
C VAL A 107 4.27 -17.74 6.59
N VAL A 108 4.46 -17.02 7.70
CA VAL A 108 4.66 -17.63 9.03
C VAL A 108 3.42 -18.40 9.47
N ALA A 109 2.23 -17.81 9.35
CA ALA A 109 0.96 -18.45 9.74
C ALA A 109 0.68 -19.72 8.93
N ILE A 110 0.90 -19.67 7.61
CA ILE A 110 0.78 -20.84 6.71
C ILE A 110 1.79 -21.93 7.10
N GLY A 111 3.02 -21.54 7.41
CA GLY A 111 4.04 -22.48 7.88
C GLY A 111 3.70 -23.15 9.21
N ILE A 112 3.07 -22.44 10.14
CA ILE A 112 2.58 -23.01 11.40
C ILE A 112 1.42 -24.00 11.15
N ALA A 113 0.46 -23.59 10.31
CA ALA A 113 -0.68 -24.43 9.94
C ALA A 113 -0.23 -25.73 9.27
N GLN A 114 0.77 -25.68 8.39
CA GLN A 114 1.35 -26.84 7.73
C GLN A 114 1.99 -27.80 8.74
N ARG A 115 2.74 -27.28 9.73
CA ARG A 115 3.35 -28.10 10.80
C ARG A 115 2.31 -28.72 11.72
N ALA A 116 1.16 -28.07 11.89
CA ALA A 116 0.03 -28.59 12.66
C ALA A 116 -0.84 -29.60 11.88
N GLY A 117 -0.44 -30.02 10.67
CA GLY A 117 -1.20 -30.97 9.85
C GLY A 117 -2.34 -30.36 9.03
N HIS A 118 -2.44 -29.02 8.99
CA HIS A 118 -3.49 -28.30 8.24
C HIS A 118 -2.87 -27.44 7.11
N PRO A 119 -2.39 -28.05 6.01
CA PRO A 119 -1.75 -27.31 4.93
C PRO A 119 -2.72 -26.37 4.24
N ILE A 120 -2.29 -25.11 4.07
CA ILE A 120 -3.03 -24.08 3.34
C ILE A 120 -2.27 -23.81 2.05
N SER A 121 -2.88 -24.08 0.89
CA SER A 121 -2.27 -23.78 -0.40
C SER A 121 -2.32 -22.27 -0.69
N PHE A 122 -1.36 -21.78 -1.50
CA PHE A 122 -1.31 -20.39 -1.97
C PHE A 122 -2.66 -19.95 -2.57
N TRP A 123 -3.22 -20.71 -3.47
CA TRP A 123 -4.48 -20.37 -4.13
C TRP A 123 -5.68 -20.38 -3.19
N ARG A 124 -5.71 -21.28 -2.23
CA ARG A 124 -6.76 -21.31 -1.21
C ARG A 124 -6.70 -20.05 -0.35
N PHE A 125 -5.52 -19.65 0.11
CA PHE A 125 -5.34 -18.41 0.86
C PHE A 125 -5.77 -17.20 0.03
N THR A 126 -5.22 -17.06 -1.18
CA THR A 126 -5.45 -15.92 -2.08
C THR A 126 -6.93 -15.76 -2.44
N ARG A 127 -7.65 -16.85 -2.67
CA ARG A 127 -9.09 -16.80 -2.97
C ARG A 127 -9.91 -16.13 -1.87
N TYR A 128 -9.64 -16.45 -0.62
CA TYR A 128 -10.30 -15.81 0.53
C TYR A 128 -9.71 -14.42 0.79
N GLY A 129 -8.42 -14.28 0.66
CA GLY A 129 -7.69 -13.04 0.85
C GLY A 129 -8.18 -11.92 -0.07
N ILE A 130 -8.38 -12.20 -1.36
CA ILE A 130 -8.92 -11.21 -2.32
C ILE A 130 -10.29 -10.69 -1.88
N VAL A 131 -11.18 -11.56 -1.43
CA VAL A 131 -12.52 -11.14 -0.95
C VAL A 131 -12.39 -10.24 0.27
N VAL A 132 -11.58 -10.62 1.24
CA VAL A 132 -11.33 -9.82 2.45
C VAL A 132 -10.71 -8.48 2.09
N THR A 133 -9.69 -8.46 1.23
CA THR A 133 -9.04 -7.23 0.77
C THR A 133 -10.02 -6.30 0.07
N LEU A 134 -10.84 -6.82 -0.86
CA LEU A 134 -11.84 -6.02 -1.56
C LEU A 134 -12.85 -5.39 -0.59
N LEU A 135 -13.42 -6.18 0.31
CA LEU A 135 -14.40 -5.69 1.29
C LEU A 135 -13.77 -4.64 2.22
N SER A 136 -12.58 -4.90 2.73
CA SER A 136 -11.87 -3.97 3.62
C SER A 136 -11.51 -2.68 2.90
N THR A 137 -11.06 -2.76 1.63
CA THR A 137 -10.70 -1.59 0.82
C THR A 137 -11.94 -0.75 0.48
N ILE A 138 -13.08 -1.39 0.16
CA ILE A 138 -14.34 -0.67 -0.09
C ILE A 138 -14.82 0.04 1.18
N LEU A 139 -14.77 -0.63 2.33
CA LEU A 139 -15.12 -0.01 3.62
C LEU A 139 -14.20 1.17 3.95
N ALA A 140 -12.89 1.02 3.71
CA ALA A 140 -11.93 2.10 3.87
C ALA A 140 -12.20 3.26 2.92
N TRP A 141 -12.57 2.98 1.67
CA TRP A 141 -12.92 4.01 0.69
C TRP A 141 -14.14 4.82 1.15
N VAL A 142 -15.20 4.15 1.61
CA VAL A 142 -16.39 4.82 2.18
C VAL A 142 -16.00 5.65 3.40
N TYR A 143 -15.15 5.12 4.28
CA TYR A 143 -14.67 5.85 5.46
C TYR A 143 -13.91 7.12 5.06
N VAL A 144 -12.95 7.02 4.13
CA VAL A 144 -12.17 8.17 3.67
C VAL A 144 -13.07 9.21 3.01
N TRP A 145 -14.04 8.76 2.19
CA TRP A 145 -14.99 9.65 1.55
C TRP A 145 -15.84 10.40 2.58
N VAL A 146 -16.49 9.72 3.48
CA VAL A 146 -17.40 10.34 4.48
C VAL A 146 -16.65 11.24 5.46
N ARG A 147 -15.37 10.90 5.76
CA ARG A 147 -14.61 11.60 6.79
C ARG A 147 -13.86 12.84 6.27
N TYR A 148 -13.48 12.86 5.00
CA TYR A 148 -12.59 13.88 4.45
C TYR A 148 -13.12 14.62 3.20
N PHE A 149 -14.13 14.10 2.57
CA PHE A 149 -14.79 14.68 1.38
C PHE A 149 -16.29 14.76 1.55
#